data_d50d39e636b0cd43f486172bcc6863b6
#
_entry.id   d50d39e636b0cd43f486172bcc6863b6
#
_cell.length_a   1.000
_cell.length_b   1.000
_cell.length_c   1.000
_cell.angle_alpha   90.00
_cell.angle_beta   90.00
_cell.angle_gamma   90.00
#
_symmetry.space_group_name_H-M   'P 1'
#
loop_
_entity.id
_entity.type
_entity.pdbx_description
1 polymer ?
#
loop_
_entity_poly.entity_id
_entity_poly.type
_entity_poly.pdbx_seq_one_letter_code
_entity_poly.pdbx_strand_id
1 'polypeptide(L)'
;MVFYSHSKIETFEQCKLKFKFRYIDKIIPEIAKSIEAHLGEIVHKALEWLYIQVMENKIPSVNDVISFYSEKWQENYSEDMPIFNKALTAKDFFNRGVEFLVNYYMKYRPFQDNTIATEKRIEINLDVNGEKKLIGFIDRLSHNLENNEIEIHDYKTSNSVFAKNKVESSRQLALYSLAIKEMFGKEKNICMTWHFLAHDMKVCVRKTNEELEKVRKEIIGIIDEIERTKNFPPTKSQLCYWCEYMDICPAWNKTYKREKQEELKLDEEQIEKKLDL
;
A
#
# COMPACT_ATOMS: atom_id res chain seq x y z
N MET A 1 11.83 -23.19 2.70
CA MET A 1 11.09 -22.48 1.64
C MET A 1 10.98 -21.02 2.04
N VAL A 2 11.45 -20.09 1.23
CA VAL A 2 11.45 -18.65 1.54
C VAL A 2 10.33 -17.99 0.78
N PHE A 3 9.44 -17.29 1.51
CA PHE A 3 8.37 -16.52 0.88
C PHE A 3 8.79 -15.06 0.71
N TYR A 4 8.43 -14.51 -0.43
CA TYR A 4 8.60 -13.11 -0.76
C TYR A 4 7.23 -12.41 -0.82
N SER A 5 7.21 -11.10 -0.64
CA SER A 5 6.05 -10.25 -0.91
C SER A 5 6.52 -9.06 -1.74
N HIS A 6 5.59 -8.39 -2.42
CA HIS A 6 5.91 -7.16 -3.15
C HIS A 6 6.61 -6.15 -2.25
N SER A 7 6.08 -5.93 -1.03
CA SER A 7 6.67 -4.98 -0.06
C SER A 7 8.08 -5.39 0.41
N LYS A 8 8.36 -6.69 0.52
CA LYS A 8 9.68 -7.20 0.87
C LYS A 8 10.70 -6.89 -0.22
N ILE A 9 10.33 -7.11 -1.48
CA ILE A 9 11.15 -6.83 -2.67
C ILE A 9 11.40 -5.32 -2.79
N GLU A 10 10.34 -4.52 -2.70
CA GLU A 10 10.42 -3.06 -2.75
C GLU A 10 11.31 -2.48 -1.65
N THR A 11 11.23 -3.02 -0.43
CA THR A 11 12.11 -2.60 0.67
C THR A 11 13.59 -2.85 0.35
N PHE A 12 13.93 -3.97 -0.29
CA PHE A 12 15.30 -4.27 -0.70
C PHE A 12 15.83 -3.27 -1.74
N GLU A 13 15.01 -2.96 -2.75
CA GLU A 13 15.38 -2.00 -3.79
C GLU A 13 15.50 -0.56 -3.23
N GLN A 14 14.61 -0.17 -2.33
CA GLN A 14 14.67 1.15 -1.69
C GLN A 14 15.90 1.32 -0.81
N CYS A 15 16.20 0.34 0.05
CA CYS A 15 17.34 0.37 0.96
C CYS A 15 17.69 -1.02 1.48
N LYS A 16 18.87 -1.53 1.07
CA LYS A 16 19.33 -2.86 1.49
C LYS A 16 19.50 -2.97 3.01
N LEU A 17 19.92 -1.90 3.70
CA LEU A 17 20.04 -1.90 5.17
C LEU A 17 18.68 -1.97 5.85
N LYS A 18 17.66 -1.23 5.35
CA LYS A 18 16.28 -1.33 5.85
C LYS A 18 15.76 -2.76 5.69
N PHE A 19 16.01 -3.38 4.54
CA PHE A 19 15.67 -4.78 4.30
C PHE A 19 16.32 -5.72 5.32
N LYS A 20 17.64 -5.51 5.58
CA LYS A 20 18.36 -6.30 6.58
C LYS A 20 17.74 -6.18 7.96
N PHE A 21 17.52 -4.95 8.44
CA PHE A 21 16.92 -4.70 9.75
C PHE A 21 15.54 -5.37 9.88
N ARG A 22 14.68 -5.21 8.88
CA ARG A 22 13.30 -5.70 8.94
C ARG A 22 13.17 -7.21 8.77
N TYR A 23 13.89 -7.81 7.80
CA TYR A 23 13.64 -9.18 7.36
C TYR A 23 14.71 -10.20 7.75
N ILE A 24 15.95 -9.76 8.01
CA ILE A 24 17.05 -10.63 8.42
C ILE A 24 17.24 -10.53 9.92
N ASP A 25 17.54 -9.34 10.43
CA ASP A 25 17.80 -9.08 11.85
C ASP A 25 16.51 -9.02 12.68
N LYS A 26 15.34 -8.78 12.01
CA LYS A 26 14.00 -8.69 12.61
C LYS A 26 13.93 -7.68 13.76
N ILE A 27 14.60 -6.55 13.59
CA ILE A 27 14.59 -5.46 14.57
C ILE A 27 13.19 -4.88 14.64
N ILE A 28 12.61 -4.83 15.83
CA ILE A 28 11.33 -4.17 16.09
C ILE A 28 11.61 -2.67 16.21
N PRO A 29 11.04 -1.83 15.33
CA PRO A 29 11.25 -0.38 15.42
C PRO A 29 10.51 0.20 16.62
N GLU A 30 11.07 1.24 17.25
CA GLU A 30 10.42 1.97 18.35
C GLU A 30 9.11 2.62 17.88
N ILE A 31 9.10 3.14 16.64
CA ILE A 31 7.91 3.70 16.00
C ILE A 31 7.27 2.59 15.15
N ALA A 32 6.26 1.96 15.68
CA ALA A 32 5.60 0.85 15.00
C ALA A 32 4.75 1.30 13.80
N LYS A 33 4.08 2.47 13.88
CA LYS A 33 3.10 2.91 12.88
C LYS A 33 2.86 4.42 12.94
N SER A 34 2.82 5.07 11.77
CA SER A 34 2.40 6.48 11.69
C SER A 34 0.89 6.64 11.56
N ILE A 35 0.40 7.86 11.79
CA ILE A 35 -1.02 8.17 11.64
C ILE A 35 -1.50 7.99 10.19
N GLU A 36 -0.62 8.24 9.20
CA GLU A 36 -0.93 8.02 7.78
C GLU A 36 -1.13 6.52 7.48
N ALA A 37 -0.27 5.67 8.04
CA ALA A 37 -0.40 4.22 7.90
C ALA A 37 -1.62 3.69 8.67
N HIS A 38 -1.94 4.29 9.82
CA HIS A 38 -3.15 3.99 10.58
C HIS A 38 -4.41 4.33 9.79
N LEU A 39 -4.49 5.54 9.22
CA LEU A 39 -5.59 5.94 8.33
C LEU A 39 -5.79 4.91 7.21
N GLY A 40 -4.72 4.54 6.51
CA GLY A 40 -4.78 3.56 5.42
C GLY A 40 -5.37 2.24 5.88
N GLU A 41 -4.82 1.67 6.95
CA GLU A 41 -5.28 0.38 7.49
C GLU A 41 -6.76 0.40 7.89
N ILE A 42 -7.22 1.44 8.61
CA ILE A 42 -8.61 1.47 9.09
C ILE A 42 -9.59 1.71 7.96
N VAL A 43 -9.23 2.50 6.94
CA VAL A 43 -10.05 2.66 5.72
C VAL A 43 -10.17 1.33 4.97
N HIS A 44 -9.07 0.57 4.81
CA HIS A 44 -9.11 -0.76 4.19
C HIS A 44 -10.03 -1.71 4.98
N LYS A 45 -9.92 -1.76 6.30
CA LYS A 45 -10.82 -2.56 7.17
C LYS A 45 -12.29 -2.19 7.01
N ALA A 46 -12.60 -0.89 6.89
CA ALA A 46 -13.98 -0.45 6.70
C ALA A 46 -14.54 -0.84 5.32
N LEU A 47 -13.72 -0.75 4.26
CA LEU A 47 -14.10 -1.19 2.92
C LEU A 47 -14.22 -2.72 2.84
N GLU A 48 -13.30 -3.46 3.47
CA GLU A 48 -13.40 -4.92 3.61
C GLU A 48 -14.72 -5.31 4.28
N TRP A 49 -15.02 -4.72 5.45
CA TRP A 49 -16.26 -5.00 6.16
C TRP A 49 -17.51 -4.68 5.32
N LEU A 50 -17.52 -3.54 4.61
CA LEU A 50 -18.62 -3.18 3.70
C LEU A 50 -18.85 -4.29 2.67
N TYR A 51 -17.81 -4.75 1.99
CA TYR A 51 -17.97 -5.75 0.94
C TYR A 51 -18.25 -7.16 1.48
N ILE A 52 -17.83 -7.49 2.69
CA ILE A 52 -18.28 -8.72 3.37
C ILE A 52 -19.81 -8.66 3.56
N GLN A 53 -20.38 -7.53 4.02
CA GLN A 53 -21.82 -7.38 4.15
C GLN A 53 -22.53 -7.47 2.79
N VAL A 54 -21.95 -6.85 1.75
CA VAL A 54 -22.49 -6.92 0.38
C VAL A 54 -22.53 -8.37 -0.15
N MET A 55 -21.46 -9.15 0.07
CA MET A 55 -21.44 -10.57 -0.30
C MET A 55 -22.49 -11.40 0.45
N GLU A 56 -22.89 -10.98 1.64
CA GLU A 56 -24.00 -11.56 2.39
C GLU A 56 -25.40 -11.02 1.97
N ASN A 57 -25.48 -10.27 0.87
CA ASN A 57 -26.70 -9.59 0.38
C ASN A 57 -27.26 -8.54 1.37
N LYS A 58 -26.40 -7.95 2.18
CA LYS A 58 -26.73 -6.85 3.08
C LYS A 58 -26.02 -5.59 2.57
N ILE A 59 -26.76 -4.52 2.37
CA ILE A 59 -26.19 -3.21 2.03
C ILE A 59 -26.29 -2.33 3.28
N PRO A 60 -25.22 -2.20 4.08
CA PRO A 60 -25.23 -1.33 5.24
C PRO A 60 -25.41 0.12 4.81
N SER A 61 -25.98 0.95 5.68
CA SER A 61 -26.03 2.38 5.42
C SER A 61 -24.65 3.01 5.49
N VAL A 62 -24.49 4.21 4.93
CA VAL A 62 -23.24 4.97 5.07
C VAL A 62 -22.89 5.23 6.55
N ASN A 63 -23.90 5.42 7.40
CA ASN A 63 -23.69 5.61 8.83
C ASN A 63 -23.14 4.35 9.50
N ASP A 64 -23.56 3.17 9.08
CA ASP A 64 -23.02 1.90 9.61
C ASP A 64 -21.53 1.75 9.25
N VAL A 65 -21.16 2.12 8.00
CA VAL A 65 -19.74 2.12 7.56
C VAL A 65 -18.90 3.09 8.39
N ILE A 66 -19.41 4.30 8.65
CA ILE A 66 -18.71 5.29 9.45
C ILE A 66 -18.63 4.88 10.92
N SER A 67 -19.66 4.25 11.45
CA SER A 67 -19.65 3.72 12.82
C SER A 67 -18.59 2.64 12.97
N PHE A 68 -18.51 1.68 12.04
CA PHE A 68 -17.48 0.66 12.03
C PHE A 68 -16.06 1.26 11.92
N TYR A 69 -15.88 2.23 11.00
CA TYR A 69 -14.61 2.95 10.86
C TYR A 69 -14.20 3.64 12.17
N SER A 70 -15.15 4.34 12.83
CA SER A 70 -14.91 5.08 14.06
C SER A 70 -14.50 4.14 15.21
N GLU A 71 -15.20 3.01 15.34
CA GLU A 71 -14.86 1.97 16.33
C GLU A 71 -13.46 1.43 16.09
N LYS A 72 -13.14 1.01 14.86
CA LYS A 72 -11.81 0.45 14.53
C LYS A 72 -10.70 1.49 14.63
N TRP A 73 -10.98 2.76 14.35
CA TRP A 73 -10.03 3.85 14.60
C TRP A 73 -9.68 3.94 16.07
N GLN A 74 -10.67 4.00 16.97
CA GLN A 74 -10.47 4.12 18.41
C GLN A 74 -9.75 2.90 19.01
N GLU A 75 -10.13 1.69 18.60
CA GLU A 75 -9.51 0.46 19.09
C GLU A 75 -8.01 0.37 18.79
N ASN A 76 -7.56 0.96 17.69
CA ASN A 76 -6.19 0.80 17.19
C ASN A 76 -5.38 2.11 17.23
N TYR A 77 -5.97 3.22 17.68
CA TYR A 77 -5.29 4.51 17.80
C TYR A 77 -4.44 4.59 19.06
N SER A 78 -3.26 5.20 18.95
CA SER A 78 -2.43 5.61 20.07
C SER A 78 -1.98 7.06 19.88
N GLU A 79 -1.93 7.83 20.98
CA GLU A 79 -1.46 9.23 20.98
C GLU A 79 0.03 9.34 20.61
N ASP A 80 0.80 8.26 20.78
CA ASP A 80 2.23 8.20 20.43
C ASP A 80 2.48 8.01 18.92
N MET A 81 1.43 7.82 18.11
CA MET A 81 1.59 7.69 16.66
C MET A 81 2.17 8.97 16.07
N PRO A 82 3.34 8.90 15.39
CA PRO A 82 3.93 10.08 14.80
C PRO A 82 3.05 10.62 13.65
N ILE A 83 2.93 11.93 13.60
CA ILE A 83 2.33 12.70 12.52
C ILE A 83 3.47 13.42 11.80
N PHE A 84 3.78 12.99 10.56
CA PHE A 84 4.88 13.59 9.81
C PHE A 84 4.54 15.00 9.30
N ASN A 85 3.30 15.20 8.85
CA ASN A 85 2.83 16.54 8.51
C ASN A 85 2.33 17.27 9.77
N LYS A 86 3.18 18.09 10.36
CA LYS A 86 2.89 18.80 11.62
C LYS A 86 1.80 19.88 11.51
N ALA A 87 1.38 20.25 10.30
CA ALA A 87 0.23 21.14 10.10
C ALA A 87 -1.12 20.42 10.32
N LEU A 88 -1.11 19.10 10.50
CA LEU A 88 -2.31 18.27 10.66
C LEU A 88 -2.33 17.59 12.04
N THR A 89 -3.53 17.33 12.51
CA THR A 89 -3.81 16.61 13.76
C THR A 89 -4.34 15.19 13.47
N ALA A 90 -4.35 14.32 14.47
CA ALA A 90 -5.00 13.01 14.34
C ALA A 90 -6.48 13.12 13.95
N LYS A 91 -7.17 14.17 14.41
CA LYS A 91 -8.55 14.46 14.03
C LYS A 91 -8.70 14.78 12.54
N ASP A 92 -7.72 15.47 11.94
CA ASP A 92 -7.76 15.77 10.50
C ASP A 92 -7.62 14.48 9.69
N PHE A 93 -6.75 13.57 10.12
CA PHE A 93 -6.62 12.24 9.48
C PHE A 93 -7.87 11.39 9.66
N PHE A 94 -8.48 11.38 10.84
CA PHE A 94 -9.76 10.72 11.08
C PHE A 94 -10.85 11.25 10.12
N ASN A 95 -11.00 12.56 10.02
CA ASN A 95 -12.00 13.19 9.17
C ASN A 95 -11.76 12.89 7.68
N ARG A 96 -10.52 12.84 7.22
CA ARG A 96 -10.18 12.40 5.85
C ARG A 96 -10.65 10.97 5.57
N GLY A 97 -10.48 10.05 6.51
CA GLY A 97 -10.98 8.69 6.36
C GLY A 97 -12.50 8.63 6.24
N VAL A 98 -13.21 9.44 7.03
CA VAL A 98 -14.66 9.59 6.90
C VAL A 98 -15.04 10.10 5.51
N GLU A 99 -14.35 11.15 5.03
CA GLU A 99 -14.58 11.71 3.69
C GLU A 99 -14.33 10.66 2.57
N PHE A 100 -13.24 9.92 2.64
CA PHE A 100 -12.93 8.86 1.68
C PHE A 100 -14.03 7.80 1.63
N LEU A 101 -14.51 7.36 2.77
CA LEU A 101 -15.55 6.34 2.87
C LEU A 101 -16.91 6.83 2.39
N VAL A 102 -17.28 8.07 2.73
CA VAL A 102 -18.53 8.70 2.25
C VAL A 102 -18.52 8.84 0.74
N ASN A 103 -17.45 9.42 0.17
CA ASN A 103 -17.31 9.62 -1.27
C ASN A 103 -17.35 8.26 -2.00
N TYR A 104 -16.58 7.28 -1.52
CA TYR A 104 -16.58 5.94 -2.07
C TYR A 104 -17.96 5.29 -2.02
N TYR A 105 -18.64 5.33 -0.87
CA TYR A 105 -19.99 4.78 -0.69
C TYR A 105 -20.98 5.41 -1.65
N MET A 106 -21.02 6.74 -1.74
CA MET A 106 -21.98 7.46 -2.61
C MET A 106 -21.75 7.17 -4.09
N LYS A 107 -20.51 6.94 -4.49
CA LYS A 107 -20.13 6.64 -5.88
C LYS A 107 -20.47 5.22 -6.30
N TYR A 108 -20.29 4.23 -5.42
CA TYR A 108 -20.37 2.81 -5.79
C TYR A 108 -21.67 2.11 -5.34
N ARG A 109 -22.54 2.77 -4.52
CA ARG A 109 -23.85 2.18 -4.21
C ARG A 109 -24.67 2.03 -5.49
N PRO A 110 -25.44 0.94 -5.65
CA PRO A 110 -25.79 -0.13 -4.68
C PRO A 110 -24.81 -1.32 -4.64
N PHE A 111 -23.53 -1.19 -5.03
CA PHE A 111 -22.49 -2.23 -4.91
C PHE A 111 -22.79 -3.50 -5.71
N GLN A 112 -23.13 -3.36 -6.99
CA GLN A 112 -23.55 -4.46 -7.87
C GLN A 112 -22.41 -5.04 -8.71
N ASP A 113 -21.17 -4.83 -8.33
CA ASP A 113 -19.99 -5.24 -9.09
C ASP A 113 -19.56 -6.71 -8.87
N ASN A 114 -20.43 -7.53 -8.29
CA ASN A 114 -20.24 -8.97 -8.05
C ASN A 114 -18.89 -9.26 -7.39
N THR A 115 -18.67 -8.69 -6.20
CA THR A 115 -17.49 -9.00 -5.36
C THR A 115 -17.50 -10.46 -4.98
N ILE A 116 -16.38 -11.16 -5.21
CA ILE A 116 -16.20 -12.59 -4.94
C ILE A 116 -15.25 -12.89 -3.79
N ALA A 117 -14.40 -11.92 -3.41
CA ALA A 117 -13.54 -12.04 -2.24
C ALA A 117 -13.02 -10.68 -1.77
N THR A 118 -12.73 -10.57 -0.47
CA THR A 118 -11.99 -9.49 0.17
C THR A 118 -10.76 -10.07 0.86
N GLU A 119 -9.69 -9.27 1.03
CA GLU A 119 -8.43 -9.66 1.65
C GLU A 119 -7.94 -11.04 1.18
N LYS A 120 -8.09 -11.30 -0.14
CA LYS A 120 -7.79 -12.59 -0.73
C LYS A 120 -6.30 -12.86 -0.68
N ARG A 121 -5.87 -13.79 0.19
CA ARG A 121 -4.51 -14.31 0.15
C ARG A 121 -4.25 -15.05 -1.15
N ILE A 122 -3.19 -14.67 -1.83
CA ILE A 122 -2.69 -15.33 -3.04
C ILE A 122 -1.27 -15.86 -2.80
N GLU A 123 -0.95 -16.94 -3.48
CA GLU A 123 0.40 -17.50 -3.55
C GLU A 123 0.73 -17.79 -5.01
N ILE A 124 1.91 -17.36 -5.45
CA ILE A 124 2.38 -17.51 -6.83
C ILE A 124 3.70 -18.26 -6.81
N ASN A 125 3.79 -19.31 -7.61
CA ASN A 125 5.06 -19.92 -7.94
C ASN A 125 5.71 -19.11 -9.07
N LEU A 126 6.81 -18.44 -8.76
CA LEU A 126 7.49 -17.58 -9.74
C LEU A 126 8.37 -18.39 -10.69
N ASP A 127 8.90 -19.53 -10.25
CA ASP A 127 9.75 -20.42 -11.02
C ASP A 127 9.12 -21.81 -11.21
N VAL A 128 9.65 -22.57 -12.17
CA VAL A 128 9.13 -23.89 -12.52
C VAL A 128 9.31 -24.91 -11.38
N ASN A 129 10.36 -24.75 -10.58
CA ASN A 129 10.70 -25.65 -9.49
C ASN A 129 9.88 -25.38 -8.22
N GLY A 130 9.16 -24.23 -8.14
CA GLY A 130 8.41 -23.82 -6.96
C GLY A 130 9.29 -23.43 -5.76
N GLU A 131 10.56 -23.10 -6.02
CA GLU A 131 11.51 -22.66 -4.98
C GLU A 131 11.28 -21.20 -4.59
N LYS A 132 10.90 -20.36 -5.57
CA LYS A 132 10.60 -18.95 -5.39
C LYS A 132 9.09 -18.71 -5.36
N LYS A 133 8.61 -18.42 -4.19
CA LYS A 133 7.20 -18.16 -3.95
C LYS A 133 6.95 -16.72 -3.52
N LEU A 134 5.90 -16.15 -4.05
CA LEU A 134 5.42 -14.82 -3.63
C LEU A 134 4.05 -14.93 -3.00
N ILE A 135 3.86 -14.23 -1.88
CA ILE A 135 2.58 -14.10 -1.19
C ILE A 135 2.12 -12.65 -1.31
N GLY A 136 0.82 -12.48 -1.48
CA GLY A 136 0.17 -11.17 -1.43
C GLY A 136 -1.24 -11.28 -0.91
N PHE A 137 -1.85 -10.13 -0.69
CA PHE A 137 -3.25 -9.99 -0.34
C PHE A 137 -3.89 -9.02 -1.32
N ILE A 138 -5.02 -9.41 -1.88
CA ILE A 138 -5.82 -8.56 -2.77
C ILE A 138 -6.93 -7.97 -1.93
N ASP A 139 -6.98 -6.63 -1.83
CA ASP A 139 -7.97 -5.94 -1.00
C ASP A 139 -9.39 -6.37 -1.36
N ARG A 140 -9.70 -6.41 -2.67
CA ARG A 140 -10.98 -6.90 -3.17
C ARG A 140 -10.87 -7.49 -4.57
N LEU A 141 -11.59 -8.56 -4.80
CA LEU A 141 -11.72 -9.23 -6.08
C LEU A 141 -13.18 -9.25 -6.51
N SER A 142 -13.49 -8.79 -7.72
CA SER A 142 -14.82 -8.87 -8.30
C SER A 142 -14.82 -9.52 -9.68
N HIS A 143 -15.98 -10.01 -10.11
CA HIS A 143 -16.16 -10.60 -11.42
C HIS A 143 -17.22 -9.84 -12.20
N ASN A 144 -16.79 -9.04 -13.15
CA ASN A 144 -17.69 -8.36 -14.07
C ASN A 144 -18.30 -9.41 -15.03
N LEU A 145 -19.58 -9.69 -14.86
CA LEU A 145 -20.29 -10.71 -15.61
C LEU A 145 -20.61 -10.27 -17.06
N GLU A 146 -20.67 -8.96 -17.32
CA GLU A 146 -21.01 -8.43 -18.65
C GLU A 146 -19.91 -8.70 -19.66
N ASN A 147 -18.65 -8.49 -19.26
CA ASN A 147 -17.47 -8.69 -20.12
C ASN A 147 -16.62 -9.90 -19.70
N ASN A 148 -17.07 -10.66 -18.68
CA ASN A 148 -16.39 -11.82 -18.13
C ASN A 148 -14.96 -11.53 -17.65
N GLU A 149 -14.73 -10.32 -17.12
CA GLU A 149 -13.45 -9.85 -16.63
C GLU A 149 -13.33 -9.96 -15.09
N ILE A 150 -12.16 -10.34 -14.59
CA ILE A 150 -11.87 -10.27 -13.16
C ILE A 150 -11.25 -8.90 -12.86
N GLU A 151 -11.81 -8.17 -11.90
CA GLU A 151 -11.26 -6.92 -11.42
C GLU A 151 -10.52 -7.14 -10.09
N ILE A 152 -9.24 -6.79 -10.06
CA ILE A 152 -8.41 -6.73 -8.85
C ILE A 152 -8.43 -5.30 -8.37
N HIS A 153 -8.97 -5.05 -7.18
CA HIS A 153 -9.05 -3.71 -6.60
C HIS A 153 -8.02 -3.53 -5.51
N ASP A 154 -7.39 -2.35 -5.50
CA ASP A 154 -6.43 -1.89 -4.50
C ASP A 154 -6.76 -0.45 -4.12
N TYR A 155 -6.86 -0.18 -2.81
CA TYR A 155 -7.25 1.13 -2.28
C TYR A 155 -6.03 1.94 -1.85
N LYS A 156 -5.96 3.18 -2.30
CA LYS A 156 -4.86 4.10 -1.97
C LYS A 156 -5.39 5.35 -1.26
N THR A 157 -4.97 5.54 -0.02
CA THR A 157 -5.35 6.68 0.84
C THR A 157 -4.35 7.83 0.76
N SER A 158 -3.20 7.65 0.08
CA SER A 158 -2.18 8.69 -0.05
C SER A 158 -2.65 9.84 -0.94
N ASN A 159 -2.20 11.05 -0.62
CA ASN A 159 -2.47 12.25 -1.43
C ASN A 159 -1.67 12.28 -2.76
N SER A 160 -0.74 11.37 -2.97
CA SER A 160 0.03 11.34 -4.20
C SER A 160 -0.80 10.75 -5.33
N VAL A 161 -1.13 11.57 -6.34
CA VAL A 161 -1.61 11.07 -7.62
C VAL A 161 -0.43 10.41 -8.32
N PHE A 162 -0.49 9.12 -8.52
CA PHE A 162 0.51 8.48 -9.36
C PHE A 162 0.29 8.93 -10.81
N ALA A 163 1.37 9.42 -11.43
CA ALA A 163 1.35 9.63 -12.87
C ALA A 163 0.94 8.32 -13.56
N LYS A 164 0.17 8.40 -14.66
CA LYS A 164 -0.40 7.23 -15.36
C LYS A 164 0.65 6.15 -15.64
N ASN A 165 1.87 6.54 -15.99
CA ASN A 165 3.00 5.64 -16.20
C ASN A 165 3.41 4.85 -14.95
N LYS A 166 3.29 5.41 -13.75
CA LYS A 166 3.55 4.68 -12.49
C LYS A 166 2.48 3.62 -12.21
N VAL A 167 1.23 3.93 -12.54
CA VAL A 167 0.13 2.97 -12.43
C VAL A 167 0.36 1.82 -13.40
N GLU A 168 0.70 2.12 -14.65
CA GLU A 168 0.98 1.13 -15.70
C GLU A 168 2.21 0.26 -15.37
N SER A 169 3.20 0.81 -14.70
CA SER A 169 4.43 0.08 -14.31
C SER A 169 4.34 -0.67 -12.99
N SER A 170 3.20 -0.66 -12.28
CA SER A 170 3.07 -1.36 -11.00
C SER A 170 3.30 -2.85 -11.13
N ARG A 171 4.30 -3.32 -10.39
CA ARG A 171 4.59 -4.74 -10.27
C ARG A 171 3.64 -5.47 -9.33
N GLN A 172 3.11 -4.79 -8.32
CA GLN A 172 2.21 -5.36 -7.33
C GLN A 172 0.98 -6.00 -8.00
N LEU A 173 0.22 -5.18 -8.74
CA LEU A 173 -1.00 -5.68 -9.39
C LEU A 173 -0.70 -6.61 -10.57
N ALA A 174 0.45 -6.43 -11.24
CA ALA A 174 0.89 -7.38 -12.27
C ALA A 174 1.13 -8.79 -11.68
N LEU A 175 1.78 -8.86 -10.52
CA LEU A 175 1.97 -10.13 -9.80
C LEU A 175 0.63 -10.73 -9.35
N TYR A 176 -0.29 -9.90 -8.85
CA TYR A 176 -1.62 -10.38 -8.47
C TYR A 176 -2.39 -10.92 -9.70
N SER A 177 -2.24 -10.27 -10.86
CA SER A 177 -2.83 -10.77 -12.10
C SER A 177 -2.29 -12.14 -12.50
N LEU A 178 -1.00 -12.40 -12.31
CA LEU A 178 -0.42 -13.74 -12.53
C LEU A 178 -1.10 -14.79 -11.65
N ALA A 179 -1.26 -14.51 -10.35
CA ALA A 179 -1.93 -15.42 -9.42
C ALA A 179 -3.39 -15.70 -9.84
N ILE A 180 -4.11 -14.65 -10.22
CA ILE A 180 -5.52 -14.77 -10.63
C ILE A 180 -5.63 -15.57 -11.95
N LYS A 181 -4.71 -15.37 -12.90
CA LYS A 181 -4.68 -16.20 -14.12
C LYS A 181 -4.35 -17.67 -13.84
N GLU A 182 -3.53 -17.96 -12.84
CA GLU A 182 -3.30 -19.35 -12.40
C GLU A 182 -4.56 -19.98 -11.77
N MET A 183 -5.37 -19.19 -11.06
CA MET A 183 -6.60 -19.66 -10.40
C MET A 183 -7.81 -19.78 -11.34
N PHE A 184 -7.99 -18.81 -12.25
CA PHE A 184 -9.20 -18.68 -13.08
C PHE A 184 -8.98 -19.02 -14.56
N GLY A 185 -7.74 -19.32 -14.95
CA GLY A 185 -7.34 -19.65 -16.33
C GLY A 185 -6.55 -18.53 -17.00
N LYS A 186 -5.55 -18.92 -17.79
CA LYS A 186 -4.61 -17.98 -18.46
C LYS A 186 -5.28 -17.03 -19.43
N GLU A 187 -6.41 -17.45 -20.02
CA GLU A 187 -7.18 -16.66 -20.99
C GLU A 187 -8.11 -15.61 -20.33
N LYS A 188 -8.19 -15.60 -18.99
CA LYS A 188 -9.05 -14.66 -18.28
C LYS A 188 -8.54 -13.24 -18.44
N ASN A 189 -9.43 -12.34 -18.83
CA ASN A 189 -9.14 -10.92 -18.84
C ASN A 189 -9.11 -10.38 -17.40
N ILE A 190 -8.13 -9.56 -17.10
CA ILE A 190 -7.96 -8.98 -15.76
C ILE A 190 -7.79 -7.46 -15.88
N CYS A 191 -8.65 -6.73 -15.17
CA CYS A 191 -8.50 -5.30 -14.92
C CYS A 191 -7.86 -5.09 -13.56
N MET A 192 -6.68 -4.49 -13.53
CA MET A 192 -6.02 -4.04 -12.31
C MET A 192 -6.50 -2.64 -12.00
N THR A 193 -7.26 -2.50 -10.92
CA THR A 193 -7.96 -1.28 -10.56
C THR A 193 -7.39 -0.65 -9.30
N TRP A 194 -6.94 0.59 -9.41
CA TRP A 194 -6.66 1.44 -8.27
C TRP A 194 -7.80 2.38 -7.96
N HIS A 195 -8.13 2.49 -6.67
CA HIS A 195 -9.00 3.51 -6.12
C HIS A 195 -8.16 4.52 -5.35
N PHE A 196 -7.89 5.68 -5.94
CA PHE A 196 -7.22 6.80 -5.27
C PHE A 196 -8.26 7.58 -4.48
N LEU A 197 -8.48 7.19 -3.23
CA LEU A 197 -9.59 7.68 -2.40
C LEU A 197 -9.49 9.17 -2.12
N ALA A 198 -8.27 9.70 -1.95
CA ALA A 198 -8.04 11.13 -1.74
C ALA A 198 -8.42 12.01 -2.94
N HIS A 199 -8.62 11.42 -4.12
CA HIS A 199 -8.93 12.12 -5.37
C HIS A 199 -10.24 11.66 -6.01
N ASP A 200 -10.96 10.76 -5.34
CA ASP A 200 -12.17 10.11 -5.88
C ASP A 200 -11.97 9.55 -7.31
N MET A 201 -10.80 8.98 -7.57
CA MET A 201 -10.41 8.54 -8.90
C MET A 201 -10.22 7.02 -8.96
N LYS A 202 -10.80 6.39 -10.00
CA LYS A 202 -10.61 4.97 -10.34
C LYS A 202 -9.75 4.88 -11.61
N VAL A 203 -8.68 4.08 -11.58
CA VAL A 203 -7.82 3.81 -12.75
C VAL A 203 -7.74 2.30 -12.94
N CYS A 204 -8.12 1.82 -14.13
CA CYS A 204 -7.96 0.43 -14.54
C CYS A 204 -6.83 0.30 -15.55
N VAL A 205 -5.98 -0.69 -15.36
CA VAL A 205 -4.89 -1.06 -16.27
C VAL A 205 -5.00 -2.54 -16.60
N ARG A 206 -4.72 -2.89 -17.84
CA ARG A 206 -4.64 -4.27 -18.31
C ARG A 206 -3.24 -4.55 -18.85
N LYS A 207 -2.77 -5.77 -18.67
CA LYS A 207 -1.48 -6.23 -19.18
C LYS A 207 -1.66 -7.49 -20.01
N THR A 208 -0.88 -7.60 -21.06
CA THR A 208 -0.79 -8.82 -21.86
C THR A 208 -0.05 -9.91 -21.07
N ASN A 209 -0.16 -11.16 -21.54
CA ASN A 209 0.57 -12.27 -20.92
C ASN A 209 2.10 -12.07 -21.05
N GLU A 210 2.56 -11.49 -22.16
CA GLU A 210 3.98 -11.17 -22.39
C GLU A 210 4.50 -10.13 -21.39
N GLU A 211 3.72 -9.09 -21.13
CA GLU A 211 4.07 -8.07 -20.12
C GLU A 211 4.10 -8.66 -18.71
N LEU A 212 3.16 -9.52 -18.37
CA LEU A 212 3.13 -10.21 -17.08
C LEU A 212 4.33 -11.15 -16.90
N GLU A 213 4.71 -11.90 -17.94
CA GLU A 213 5.91 -12.76 -17.90
C GLU A 213 7.20 -11.96 -17.82
N LYS A 214 7.25 -10.75 -18.40
CA LYS A 214 8.38 -9.84 -18.22
C LYS A 214 8.52 -9.43 -16.75
N VAL A 215 7.42 -9.05 -16.09
CA VAL A 215 7.42 -8.72 -14.66
C VAL A 215 7.83 -9.93 -13.82
N ARG A 216 7.35 -11.13 -14.14
CA ARG A 216 7.76 -12.37 -13.46
C ARG A 216 9.27 -12.55 -13.48
N LYS A 217 9.89 -12.44 -14.67
CA LYS A 217 11.35 -12.59 -14.84
C LYS A 217 12.14 -11.51 -14.09
N GLU A 218 11.66 -10.27 -14.12
CA GLU A 218 12.27 -9.16 -13.37
C GLU A 218 12.28 -9.47 -11.86
N ILE A 219 11.16 -9.91 -11.31
CA ILE A 219 11.04 -10.26 -9.89
C ILE A 219 11.94 -11.43 -9.51
N ILE A 220 12.04 -12.46 -10.33
CA ILE A 220 12.99 -13.57 -10.12
C ILE A 220 14.42 -13.04 -10.04
N GLY A 221 14.80 -12.14 -10.95
CA GLY A 221 16.14 -11.53 -10.94
C GLY A 221 16.45 -10.75 -9.65
N ILE A 222 15.45 -10.01 -9.12
CA ILE A 222 15.63 -9.29 -7.85
C ILE A 222 15.71 -10.28 -6.67
N ILE A 223 14.93 -11.34 -6.67
CA ILE A 223 15.02 -12.39 -5.64
C ILE A 223 16.39 -13.05 -5.67
N ASP A 224 16.94 -13.35 -6.85
CA ASP A 224 18.29 -13.89 -7.01
C ASP A 224 19.37 -12.92 -6.49
N GLU A 225 19.15 -11.62 -6.66
CA GLU A 225 20.04 -10.59 -6.07
C GLU A 225 19.92 -10.60 -4.54
N ILE A 226 18.73 -10.63 -3.99
CA ILE A 226 18.50 -10.71 -2.53
C ILE A 226 19.25 -11.92 -1.94
N GLU A 227 19.11 -13.09 -2.55
CA GLU A 227 19.70 -14.35 -2.06
C GLU A 227 21.23 -14.36 -2.12
N ARG A 228 21.81 -13.67 -3.12
CA ARG A 228 23.27 -13.54 -3.27
C ARG A 228 23.88 -12.41 -2.46
N THR A 229 23.05 -11.45 -1.98
CA THR A 229 23.54 -10.26 -1.29
C THR A 229 24.07 -10.62 0.11
N LYS A 230 25.34 -10.31 0.36
CA LYS A 230 26.00 -10.46 1.66
C LYS A 230 26.23 -9.13 2.37
N ASN A 231 26.28 -8.04 1.62
CA ASN A 231 26.50 -6.69 2.14
C ASN A 231 25.26 -5.84 1.91
N PHE A 232 24.77 -5.19 2.98
CA PHE A 232 23.51 -4.44 2.99
C PHE A 232 23.80 -2.96 3.32
N PRO A 233 24.38 -2.17 2.41
CA PRO A 233 24.67 -0.77 2.66
C PRO A 233 23.37 0.06 2.75
N PRO A 234 23.38 1.17 3.53
CA PRO A 234 22.29 2.11 3.54
C PRO A 234 22.22 2.90 2.23
N THR A 235 21.01 3.14 1.74
CA THR A 235 20.74 4.03 0.60
C THR A 235 20.04 5.28 1.10
N LYS A 236 20.71 6.45 1.03
CA LYS A 236 20.09 7.73 1.40
C LYS A 236 19.10 8.19 0.32
N SER A 237 17.90 8.53 0.73
CA SER A 237 16.85 9.08 -0.12
C SER A 237 15.88 9.93 0.71
N GLN A 238 14.94 10.61 0.05
CA GLN A 238 13.87 11.32 0.74
C GLN A 238 13.00 10.40 1.63
N LEU A 239 12.93 9.10 1.30
CA LEU A 239 12.19 8.11 2.10
C LEU A 239 12.80 7.87 3.49
N CYS A 240 14.04 8.32 3.74
CA CYS A 240 14.67 8.20 5.05
C CYS A 240 13.91 8.96 6.15
N TYR A 241 13.23 10.06 5.81
CA TYR A 241 12.44 10.83 6.79
C TYR A 241 11.25 10.04 7.37
N TRP A 242 10.76 9.05 6.63
CA TRP A 242 9.67 8.14 7.04
C TRP A 242 10.19 6.75 7.40
N CYS A 243 11.53 6.60 7.54
CA CYS A 243 12.13 5.30 7.82
C CYS A 243 12.06 5.02 9.32
N GLU A 244 11.39 3.95 9.69
CA GLU A 244 11.23 3.48 11.06
C GLU A 244 12.56 3.09 11.75
N TYR A 245 13.65 2.95 10.97
CA TYR A 245 14.98 2.61 11.45
C TYR A 245 15.97 3.79 11.37
N MET A 246 15.48 5.02 11.19
CA MET A 246 16.34 6.19 11.00
C MET A 246 17.29 6.40 12.19
N ASP A 247 16.80 6.16 13.41
CA ASP A 247 17.54 6.42 14.64
C ASP A 247 18.73 5.48 14.87
N ILE A 248 18.64 4.25 14.34
CA ILE A 248 19.73 3.26 14.42
C ILE A 248 20.54 3.18 13.11
N CYS A 249 20.17 3.98 12.09
CA CYS A 249 20.82 3.91 10.78
C CYS A 249 22.19 4.60 10.81
N PRO A 250 23.30 3.92 10.46
CA PRO A 250 24.65 4.50 10.46
C PRO A 250 24.83 5.60 9.41
N ALA A 251 23.94 5.70 8.42
CA ALA A 251 23.95 6.79 7.45
C ALA A 251 23.46 8.14 8.02
N TRP A 252 22.80 8.12 9.18
CA TRP A 252 22.24 9.26 9.87
C TRP A 252 22.88 9.39 11.26
N ASN A 253 24.06 10.04 11.33
CA ASN A 253 24.68 10.33 12.62
C ASN A 253 23.98 11.52 13.32
N LYS A 254 24.22 11.67 14.63
CA LYS A 254 23.58 12.70 15.45
C LYS A 254 23.83 14.15 14.97
N THR A 255 24.98 14.42 14.38
CA THR A 255 25.38 15.72 13.85
C THR A 255 24.53 16.10 12.63
N TYR A 256 24.36 15.17 11.70
CA TYR A 256 23.54 15.38 10.50
C TYR A 256 22.05 15.58 10.84
N LYS A 257 21.54 14.88 11.86
CA LYS A 257 20.18 15.07 12.37
C LYS A 257 19.95 16.50 12.88
N ARG A 258 20.92 17.09 13.57
CA ARG A 258 20.86 18.47 14.06
C ARG A 258 20.86 19.50 12.93
N GLU A 259 21.78 19.36 11.99
CA GLU A 259 21.91 20.26 10.84
C GLU A 259 20.63 20.28 9.99
N LYS A 260 20.04 19.12 9.72
CA LYS A 260 18.79 19.03 8.95
C LYS A 260 17.55 19.51 9.71
N GLN A 261 17.50 19.35 11.02
CA GLN A 261 16.42 19.94 11.84
C GLN A 261 16.52 21.48 11.91
N GLU A 262 17.74 22.01 11.87
CA GLU A 262 17.99 23.46 11.79
C GLU A 262 17.66 24.01 10.40
N GLU A 263 18.02 23.30 9.30
CA GLU A 263 17.61 23.66 7.94
C GLU A 263 16.09 23.69 7.77
N LEU A 264 15.39 22.66 8.24
CA LEU A 264 13.92 22.60 8.16
C LEU A 264 13.23 23.71 8.94
N LYS A 265 13.78 24.09 10.11
CA LYS A 265 13.26 25.23 10.89
C LYS A 265 13.47 26.56 10.16
N LEU A 266 14.62 26.73 9.51
CA LEU A 266 14.90 27.92 8.71
C LEU A 266 13.98 28.03 7.50
N ASP A 267 13.66 26.92 6.85
CA ASP A 267 12.72 26.89 5.73
C ASP A 267 11.29 27.18 6.19
N GLU A 268 10.86 26.67 7.36
CA GLU A 268 9.55 26.97 7.97
C GLU A 268 9.45 28.46 8.34
N GLU A 269 10.47 29.05 8.97
CA GLU A 269 10.52 30.48 9.28
C GLU A 269 10.52 31.38 8.04
N GLN A 270 11.13 30.93 6.94
CA GLN A 270 11.11 31.67 5.66
C GLN A 270 9.75 31.57 4.96
N ILE A 271 9.04 30.47 5.12
CA ILE A 271 7.68 30.29 4.59
C ILE A 271 6.69 31.13 5.39
N GLU A 272 6.78 31.13 6.73
CA GLU A 272 5.94 31.98 7.57
C GLU A 272 6.14 33.46 7.26
N LYS A 273 7.39 33.93 7.14
CA LYS A 273 7.70 35.33 6.76
C LYS A 273 7.21 35.74 5.36
N LYS A 274 6.97 34.78 4.47
CA LYS A 274 6.37 35.01 3.13
C LYS A 274 4.84 34.99 3.12
N LEU A 275 4.22 34.39 4.14
CA LEU A 275 2.77 34.37 4.31
C LEU A 275 2.24 35.58 5.10
N ASP A 276 3.10 36.27 5.83
CA ASP A 276 2.79 37.51 6.59
C ASP A 276 3.06 38.78 5.77
N LEU A 277 3.37 38.69 4.50
CA LEU A 277 3.50 39.77 3.51
C LEU A 277 2.41 39.68 2.43
#